data_438eee8f934087a8c42a020b70d7883e
#
_entry.id   438eee8f934087a8c42a020b70d7883e
#
_cell.length_a   1.000
_cell.length_b   1.000
_cell.length_c   1.000
_cell.angle_alpha   90.00
_cell.angle_beta   90.00
_cell.angle_gamma   90.00
#
_symmetry.space_group_name_H-M   'P 1'
#
loop_
_entity.id
_entity.type
_entity.pdbx_description
1 polymer ?
#
loop_
_entity_poly.entity_id
_entity_poly.type
_entity_poly.pdbx_seq_one_letter_code
_entity_poly.pdbx_strand_id
1 'polypeptide(L)'
;FPEVAPNSPLQLDPARLWQVVAGDADHWRAGVYSPAATCAADLPELEKHTCPELFLLLDGQVTLLIHDGARVRELPLEHGKPVLVTQPHSGFCPGGAHTGRAFVVERDIFSTEYRSPVEWAE
;
A
#
# COMPACT_ATOMS: atom_id res chain seq x y z
N PHE A 1 13.88 -11.62 2.37
CA PHE A 1 13.37 -10.89 3.55
C PHE A 1 14.54 -10.31 4.35
N PRO A 2 14.32 -9.21 5.08
CA PRO A 2 15.33 -8.71 5.99
C PRO A 2 15.54 -9.67 7.17
N GLU A 3 16.74 -9.67 7.73
CA GLU A 3 16.99 -10.39 8.97
C GLU A 3 16.30 -9.64 10.11
N VAL A 4 15.53 -10.36 10.91
CA VAL A 4 14.82 -9.79 12.05
C VAL A 4 15.11 -10.62 13.31
N ALA A 5 15.05 -9.98 14.48
CA ALA A 5 15.11 -10.66 15.75
C ALA A 5 13.70 -11.16 16.11
N PRO A 6 13.44 -12.49 16.09
CA PRO A 6 12.13 -13.01 16.47
C PRO A 6 11.79 -12.63 17.91
N ASN A 7 10.50 -12.51 18.19
CA ASN A 7 9.97 -12.21 19.52
C ASN A 7 10.43 -10.86 20.10
N SER A 8 10.76 -9.91 19.22
CA SER A 8 11.21 -8.56 19.56
C SER A 8 10.54 -7.56 18.65
N PRO A 9 10.38 -6.29 19.05
CA PRO A 9 9.88 -5.24 18.16
C PRO A 9 10.79 -5.07 16.95
N LEU A 10 10.17 -4.86 15.78
CA LEU A 10 10.89 -4.60 14.54
C LEU A 10 11.17 -3.11 14.39
N GLN A 11 12.35 -2.79 13.84
CA GLN A 11 12.71 -1.41 13.53
C GLN A 11 12.22 -1.09 12.11
N LEU A 12 11.55 0.06 11.95
CA LEU A 12 11.04 0.53 10.66
C LEU A 12 11.84 1.74 10.21
N ASP A 13 12.21 1.75 8.92
CA ASP A 13 12.84 2.93 8.32
C ASP A 13 11.80 4.05 8.18
N PRO A 14 12.15 5.31 8.47
CA PRO A 14 11.16 6.38 8.54
C PRO A 14 10.59 6.80 7.18
N ALA A 15 11.35 6.93 6.14
CA ALA A 15 10.92 7.57 4.90
C ALA A 15 11.22 6.71 3.68
N ARG A 16 10.43 5.64 3.48
CA ARG A 16 10.56 4.77 2.30
C ARG A 16 9.19 4.49 1.71
N LEU A 17 9.12 4.52 0.37
CA LEU A 17 7.89 4.18 -0.33
C LEU A 17 7.38 2.78 0.06
N TRP A 18 8.27 1.82 0.08
CA TRP A 18 7.96 0.44 0.44
C TRP A 18 9.14 -0.23 1.14
N GLN A 19 8.84 -0.93 2.22
CA GLN A 19 9.83 -1.77 2.90
C GLN A 19 9.17 -3.04 3.39
N VAL A 20 9.71 -4.18 3.02
CA VAL A 20 9.30 -5.47 3.59
C VAL A 20 9.93 -5.58 4.97
N VAL A 21 9.13 -5.86 5.99
CA VAL A 21 9.60 -5.91 7.38
C VAL A 21 9.74 -7.33 7.90
N ALA A 22 8.92 -8.26 7.44
CA ALA A 22 8.97 -9.68 7.82
C ALA A 22 8.09 -10.49 6.87
N GLY A 23 8.26 -11.80 6.92
CA GLY A 23 7.41 -12.70 6.15
C GLY A 23 7.74 -14.17 6.40
N ASP A 24 6.97 -15.00 5.75
CA ASP A 24 7.17 -16.45 5.71
C ASP A 24 7.27 -16.82 4.22
N ALA A 25 8.46 -17.20 3.79
CA ALA A 25 8.76 -17.44 2.38
C ALA A 25 7.74 -18.39 1.74
N ASP A 26 7.30 -18.05 0.53
CA ASP A 26 6.28 -18.75 -0.25
C ASP A 26 4.85 -18.65 0.30
N HIS A 27 4.65 -17.97 1.43
CA HIS A 27 3.32 -17.84 2.07
C HIS A 27 2.85 -16.39 2.14
N TRP A 28 3.43 -15.59 3.01
CA TRP A 28 3.00 -14.20 3.21
C TRP A 28 4.18 -13.28 3.49
N ARG A 29 3.97 -12.00 3.28
CA ARG A 29 4.90 -10.96 3.71
C ARG A 29 4.13 -9.76 4.27
N ALA A 30 4.80 -9.02 5.14
CA ALA A 30 4.30 -7.76 5.67
C ALA A 30 5.28 -6.67 5.34
N GLY A 31 4.76 -5.50 5.00
CA GLY A 31 5.57 -4.33 4.68
C GLY A 31 4.96 -3.06 5.22
N VAL A 32 5.72 -1.98 5.09
CA VAL A 32 5.25 -0.63 5.39
C VAL A 32 5.29 0.19 4.11
N TYR A 33 4.16 0.81 3.81
CA TYR A 33 3.93 1.66 2.65
C TYR A 33 3.84 3.11 3.09
N SER A 34 4.70 3.97 2.53
CA SER A 34 4.70 5.39 2.82
C SER A 34 4.87 6.18 1.51
N PRO A 35 3.76 6.61 0.91
CA PRO A 35 3.79 7.29 -0.39
C PRO A 35 4.58 8.59 -0.39
N ALA A 36 5.29 8.83 -1.49
CA ALA A 36 5.93 10.12 -1.76
C ALA A 36 4.95 11.12 -2.38
N ALA A 37 3.98 10.64 -3.15
CA ALA A 37 2.93 11.48 -3.73
C ALA A 37 2.11 12.17 -2.65
N THR A 38 1.61 13.37 -2.93
CA THR A 38 0.84 14.16 -1.97
C THR A 38 -0.59 14.44 -2.42
N CYS A 39 -0.93 14.08 -3.65
CA CYS A 39 -2.28 14.22 -4.20
C CYS A 39 -2.49 13.21 -5.35
N ALA A 40 -3.74 13.02 -5.72
CA ALA A 40 -4.12 12.10 -6.80
C ALA A 40 -3.46 12.43 -8.14
N ALA A 41 -3.27 13.71 -8.43
CA ALA A 41 -2.66 14.16 -9.69
C ALA A 41 -1.21 13.70 -9.87
N ASP A 42 -0.52 13.34 -8.79
CA ASP A 42 0.85 12.83 -8.84
C ASP A 42 0.92 11.35 -9.25
N LEU A 43 -0.21 10.68 -9.42
CA LEU A 43 -0.30 9.23 -9.61
C LEU A 43 -0.84 8.89 -11.01
N PRO A 44 0.02 8.75 -12.03
CA PRO A 44 -0.43 8.47 -13.39
C PRO A 44 -0.94 7.04 -13.59
N GLU A 45 -0.51 6.11 -12.73
CA GLU A 45 -0.85 4.69 -12.85
C GLU A 45 -1.36 4.13 -11.53
N LEU A 46 -2.23 3.13 -11.65
CA LEU A 46 -2.68 2.30 -10.55
C LEU A 46 -2.16 0.89 -10.77
N GLU A 47 -1.87 0.19 -9.68
CA GLU A 47 -1.36 -1.18 -9.71
C GLU A 47 -2.42 -2.17 -9.23
N LYS A 48 -2.43 -3.35 -9.83
CA LYS A 48 -3.24 -4.47 -9.36
C LYS A 48 -2.37 -5.70 -9.21
N HIS A 49 -2.47 -6.34 -8.05
CA HIS A 49 -1.78 -7.59 -7.76
C HIS A 49 -2.71 -8.79 -7.99
N THR A 50 -2.11 -9.96 -8.20
CA THR A 50 -2.86 -11.21 -8.32
C THR A 50 -3.33 -11.77 -6.97
N CYS A 51 -3.09 -11.04 -5.88
CA CYS A 51 -3.55 -11.39 -4.55
C CYS A 51 -4.15 -10.15 -3.87
N PRO A 52 -5.05 -10.35 -2.88
CA PRO A 52 -5.52 -9.24 -2.05
C PRO A 52 -4.40 -8.69 -1.17
N GLU A 53 -4.52 -7.41 -0.80
CA GLU A 53 -3.64 -6.76 0.16
C GLU A 53 -4.46 -6.21 1.31
N LEU A 54 -3.98 -6.39 2.53
CA LEU A 54 -4.61 -5.85 3.72
C LEU A 54 -3.84 -4.64 4.23
N PHE A 55 -4.48 -3.47 4.23
CA PHE A 55 -3.89 -2.20 4.66
C PHE A 55 -4.40 -1.81 6.04
N LEU A 56 -3.50 -1.35 6.90
CA LEU A 56 -3.83 -0.78 8.20
C LEU A 56 -2.99 0.48 8.42
N LEU A 57 -3.65 1.60 8.66
CA LEU A 57 -2.95 2.86 8.96
C LEU A 57 -2.14 2.74 10.25
N LEU A 58 -0.83 2.99 10.18
CA LEU A 58 0.05 3.04 11.34
C LEU A 58 0.09 4.42 11.97
N ASP A 59 0.35 5.44 11.17
CA ASP A 59 0.44 6.81 11.64
C ASP A 59 0.26 7.81 10.48
N GLY A 60 0.06 9.08 10.82
CA GLY A 60 -0.15 10.14 9.84
C GLY A 60 -1.41 9.95 9.03
N GLN A 61 -1.36 10.34 7.77
CA GLN A 61 -2.47 10.23 6.83
C GLN A 61 -2.00 9.55 5.55
N VAL A 62 -2.73 8.53 5.13
CA VAL A 62 -2.56 7.85 3.84
C VAL A 62 -3.93 7.75 3.20
N THR A 63 -4.06 8.22 1.97
CA THR A 63 -5.27 8.08 1.18
C THR A 63 -5.01 7.15 0.01
N LEU A 64 -5.81 6.11 -0.13
CA LEU A 64 -5.74 5.21 -1.27
C LEU A 64 -6.59 5.76 -2.42
N LEU A 65 -6.10 5.58 -3.64
CA LEU A 65 -6.90 5.69 -4.86
C LEU A 65 -7.31 4.28 -5.24
N ILE A 66 -8.60 4.05 -5.44
CA ILE A 66 -9.12 2.73 -5.81
C ILE A 66 -9.99 2.86 -7.04
N HIS A 67 -9.73 2.04 -8.07
CA HIS A 67 -10.55 1.97 -9.27
C HIS A 67 -11.64 0.91 -9.06
N ASP A 68 -12.90 1.33 -9.13
CA ASP A 68 -14.05 0.45 -8.86
C ASP A 68 -14.61 -0.25 -10.12
N GLY A 69 -13.89 -0.17 -11.23
CA GLY A 69 -14.32 -0.70 -12.53
C GLY A 69 -14.92 0.37 -13.46
N ALA A 70 -15.31 1.50 -12.91
CA ALA A 70 -15.86 2.64 -13.68
C ALA A 70 -15.01 3.90 -13.50
N ARG A 71 -14.64 4.21 -12.28
CA ARG A 71 -13.91 5.43 -11.94
C ARG A 71 -13.00 5.21 -10.73
N VAL A 72 -12.09 6.16 -10.53
CA VAL A 72 -11.23 6.22 -9.35
C VAL A 72 -11.98 6.95 -8.23
N ARG A 73 -11.88 6.41 -7.03
CA ARG A 73 -12.34 7.07 -5.81
C ARG A 73 -11.22 7.16 -4.79
N GLU A 74 -11.27 8.16 -3.95
CA GLU A 74 -10.34 8.30 -2.84
C GLU A 74 -10.89 7.60 -1.60
N LEU A 75 -10.02 6.87 -0.92
CA LEU A 75 -10.34 6.19 0.33
C LEU A 75 -9.28 6.57 1.38
N PRO A 76 -9.55 7.58 2.23
CA PRO A 76 -8.66 7.87 3.35
C PRO A 76 -8.65 6.69 4.31
N LEU A 77 -7.46 6.21 4.67
CA LEU A 77 -7.33 5.18 5.69
C LEU A 77 -7.62 5.78 7.06
N GLU A 78 -8.25 5.00 7.92
CA GLU A 78 -8.61 5.40 9.27
C GLU A 78 -7.94 4.46 10.29
N HIS A 79 -7.51 5.03 11.42
CA HIS A 79 -6.92 4.24 12.50
C HIS A 79 -7.88 3.14 12.97
N GLY A 80 -7.33 1.93 13.14
CA GLY A 80 -8.07 0.80 13.65
C GLY A 80 -9.06 0.16 12.68
N LYS A 81 -9.10 0.61 11.43
CA LYS A 81 -10.00 0.09 10.40
C LYS A 81 -9.22 -0.47 9.21
N PRO A 82 -8.87 -1.77 9.24
CA PRO A 82 -8.16 -2.39 8.11
C PRO A 82 -9.02 -2.40 6.85
N VAL A 83 -8.37 -2.28 5.69
CA VAL A 83 -9.03 -2.31 4.38
C VAL A 83 -8.42 -3.42 3.55
N LEU A 84 -9.27 -4.32 3.04
CA LEU A 84 -8.84 -5.34 2.09
C LEU A 84 -8.98 -4.79 0.68
N VAL A 85 -7.85 -4.66 -0.02
CA VAL A 85 -7.80 -4.09 -1.36
C VAL A 85 -7.61 -5.21 -2.38
N THR A 86 -8.52 -5.28 -3.34
CA THR A 86 -8.51 -6.29 -4.41
C THR A 86 -8.54 -5.66 -5.80
N GLN A 87 -8.72 -4.35 -5.88
CA GLN A 87 -8.88 -3.60 -7.13
C GLN A 87 -7.61 -2.80 -7.44
N PRO A 88 -7.49 -2.25 -8.68
CA PRO A 88 -6.38 -1.37 -9.01
C PRO A 88 -6.31 -0.19 -8.04
N HIS A 89 -5.12 0.11 -7.55
CA HIS A 89 -4.94 1.12 -6.50
C HIS A 89 -3.58 1.79 -6.57
N SER A 90 -3.48 2.90 -5.90
CA SER A 90 -2.25 3.59 -5.53
C SER A 90 -2.53 4.40 -4.26
N GLY A 91 -1.62 5.26 -3.84
CA GLY A 91 -1.84 6.05 -2.64
C GLY A 91 -1.00 7.31 -2.57
N PHE A 92 -1.44 8.23 -1.72
CA PHE A 92 -0.72 9.47 -1.45
C PHE A 92 -0.82 9.86 0.02
N CYS A 93 0.12 10.69 0.46
CA CYS A 93 0.15 11.27 1.80
C CYS A 93 -0.29 12.74 1.72
N PRO A 94 -1.53 13.09 2.05
CA PRO A 94 -2.01 14.48 1.92
C PRO A 94 -1.27 15.47 2.81
N GLY A 95 -0.64 15.00 3.87
CA GLY A 95 0.16 15.84 4.78
C GLY A 95 1.58 16.13 4.32
N GLY A 96 2.01 15.56 3.19
CA GLY A 96 3.36 15.70 2.67
C GLY A 96 4.01 14.34 2.38
N ALA A 97 5.04 14.32 1.55
CA ALA A 97 5.75 13.10 1.17
C ALA A 97 6.21 12.31 2.41
N HIS A 98 5.88 11.03 2.44
CA HIS A 98 6.27 10.08 3.51
C HIS A 98 5.81 10.45 4.91
N THR A 99 4.82 11.33 5.07
CA THR A 99 4.31 11.74 6.39
C THR A 99 3.31 10.74 6.98
N GLY A 100 2.75 9.86 6.16
CA GLY A 100 1.85 8.81 6.60
C GLY A 100 2.43 7.44 6.30
N ARG A 101 2.08 6.45 7.13
CA ARG A 101 2.53 5.07 6.92
C ARG A 101 1.37 4.09 7.12
N ALA A 102 1.30 3.11 6.22
CA ALA A 102 0.35 2.01 6.31
C ALA A 102 1.09 0.68 6.39
N PHE A 103 0.61 -0.19 7.26
CA PHE A 103 1.08 -1.57 7.35
C PHE A 103 0.30 -2.41 6.33
N VAL A 104 1.02 -3.23 5.56
CA VAL A 104 0.41 -4.00 4.48
C VAL A 104 0.79 -5.47 4.63
N VAL A 105 -0.21 -6.34 4.60
CA VAL A 105 0.00 -7.79 4.58
C VAL A 105 -0.49 -8.32 3.23
N GLU A 106 0.33 -9.12 2.60
CA GLU A 106 0.03 -9.68 1.28
C GLU A 106 0.67 -11.06 1.12
N ARG A 107 0.34 -11.75 0.03
CA ARG A 107 1.02 -12.99 -0.33
C ARG A 107 2.48 -12.70 -0.66
N ASP A 108 3.39 -13.64 -0.40
CA ASP A 108 4.82 -13.45 -0.70
C ASP A 108 5.09 -13.45 -2.21
N ILE A 109 4.39 -14.29 -2.96
CA ILE A 109 4.57 -14.41 -4.41
C ILE A 109 3.29 -14.01 -5.14
N PHE A 110 3.41 -13.02 -6.03
CA PHE A 110 2.30 -12.53 -6.85
C PHE A 110 2.85 -11.77 -8.06
N SER A 111 1.97 -11.49 -9.02
CA SER A 111 2.26 -10.63 -10.17
C SER A 111 1.57 -9.29 -10.02
N THR A 112 2.15 -8.26 -10.60
CA THR A 112 1.61 -6.90 -10.56
C THR A 112 1.42 -6.37 -11.99
N GLU A 113 0.31 -5.70 -12.22
CA GLU A 113 -0.01 -5.03 -13.46
C GLU A 113 -0.23 -3.54 -13.21
N TYR A 114 0.40 -2.69 -14.04
CA TYR A 114 0.31 -1.24 -13.95
C TYR A 114 -0.42 -0.69 -15.17
N ARG A 115 -1.47 0.11 -14.95
CA ARG A 115 -2.20 0.80 -16.02
C ARG A 115 -2.69 2.15 -15.53
N SER A 116 -2.91 3.08 -16.46
CA SER A 116 -3.57 4.34 -16.15
C SER A 116 -5.04 4.12 -15.75
N PRO A 117 -5.67 5.06 -15.03
CA PRO A 117 -7.09 4.94 -14.70
C PRO A 117 -8.00 4.74 -15.93
N VAL A 118 -7.67 5.39 -17.05
CA VAL A 118 -8.44 5.24 -18.29
C VAL A 118 -8.34 3.80 -18.82
N GLU A 119 -7.15 3.22 -18.79
CA GLU A 119 -6.93 1.86 -19.25
C GLU A 119 -7.65 0.84 -18.37
N TRP A 120 -7.73 1.07 -17.06
CA TRP A 120 -8.47 0.20 -16.14
C TRP A 120 -9.99 0.26 -16.37
N ALA A 121 -10.50 1.35 -16.93
CA ALA A 121 -11.92 1.53 -17.23
C ALA A 121 -12.37 0.82 -18.51
N GLU A 122 -11.44 0.42 -19.35
CA GLU A 122 -11.72 -0.24 -20.64
C GLU A 122 -12.08 -1.73 -20.51
#